data_bab860a097f1dbbe605bee43c03b2f5f
#
_entry.id   bab860a097f1dbbe605bee43c03b2f5f
#
_cell.length_a   1.000
_cell.length_b   1.000
_cell.length_c   1.000
_cell.angle_alpha   90.00
_cell.angle_beta   90.00
_cell.angle_gamma   90.00
#
_symmetry.space_group_name_H-M   'P 1'
#
loop_
_entity.id
_entity.type
_entity.pdbx_description
1 polymer ?
#
loop_
_entity_poly.entity_id
_entity_poly.type
_entity_poly.pdbx_seq_one_letter_code
_entity_poly.pdbx_strand_id
1 'polypeptide(L)'
;MVRGGGIFYSACMPSGLVARAVLTPKEKTMQRHATKLTTLAALTLGLITTAAQAEAVRTEKNMSLELANQIAARSVAACAADGYAVTATVVDRAGTVRAVQRADNAGPHTLEASRLKAYTAASAKNSTLAIMEGAQKNPGAANLVNIPGYLLLGGGLPVKVGNEVIGAVGIGGAPGGHLDDKCAQAALGQVQDLLK
;
A
#
# COMPACT_ATOMS: atom_id res chain seq x y z
N MET A 1 5.95 51.52 -13.85
CA MET A 1 7.19 52.30 -13.73
C MET A 1 8.03 51.67 -12.66
N VAL A 2 9.13 51.06 -12.95
CA VAL A 2 10.53 51.30 -12.76
C VAL A 2 11.32 50.13 -13.39
N ARG A 3 12.21 50.51 -14.30
CA ARG A 3 13.19 49.73 -15.03
C ARG A 3 14.42 49.48 -14.18
N GLY A 4 15.19 48.44 -14.49
CA GLY A 4 16.63 48.30 -14.27
C GLY A 4 16.99 46.84 -14.13
N GLY A 5 17.88 46.21 -14.81
CA GLY A 5 19.01 46.64 -15.60
C GLY A 5 19.98 45.47 -15.55
N GLY A 6 20.20 44.77 -16.67
CA GLY A 6 21.11 43.63 -16.74
C GLY A 6 22.59 44.07 -16.68
N ILE A 7 23.42 43.18 -16.15
CA ILE A 7 24.87 43.27 -16.32
C ILE A 7 25.38 41.93 -16.86
N PHE A 8 25.77 41.95 -18.15
CA PHE A 8 26.58 40.92 -18.79
C PHE A 8 28.03 41.10 -18.41
N TYR A 9 28.66 40.11 -17.79
CA TYR A 9 30.12 40.03 -17.76
C TYR A 9 30.60 39.01 -18.78
N SER A 10 31.17 39.54 -19.86
CA SER A 10 31.99 38.81 -20.82
C SER A 10 33.40 38.71 -20.27
N ALA A 11 33.85 37.51 -19.88
CA ALA A 11 35.25 37.26 -19.53
C ALA A 11 35.98 36.71 -20.75
N CYS A 12 36.85 37.56 -21.32
CA CYS A 12 37.83 37.23 -22.37
C CYS A 12 38.93 36.34 -21.77
N MET A 13 39.14 35.13 -22.32
CA MET A 13 40.30 34.30 -21.98
C MET A 13 41.47 34.59 -22.93
N PRO A 14 42.69 34.76 -22.41
CA PRO A 14 43.89 34.89 -23.25
C PRO A 14 44.38 33.51 -23.73
N SER A 15 44.73 33.43 -24.97
CA SER A 15 45.39 32.31 -25.65
C SER A 15 46.75 31.98 -25.01
N GLY A 16 46.82 30.86 -24.26
CA GLY A 16 48.06 30.36 -23.66
C GLY A 16 48.67 29.24 -24.52
N LEU A 17 49.91 29.44 -24.91
CA LEU A 17 50.80 28.50 -25.62
C LEU A 17 50.82 27.12 -24.92
N VAL A 18 50.43 26.05 -25.63
CA VAL A 18 50.58 24.68 -25.15
C VAL A 18 52.00 24.21 -25.45
N ALA A 19 52.86 24.17 -24.45
CA ALA A 19 54.19 23.56 -24.54
C ALA A 19 54.03 22.03 -24.74
N ARG A 20 54.47 21.53 -25.90
CA ARG A 20 54.52 20.14 -26.26
C ARG A 20 55.67 19.46 -25.54
N ALA A 21 55.44 18.78 -24.41
CA ALA A 21 56.43 17.98 -23.73
C ALA A 21 56.77 16.74 -24.58
N VAL A 22 58.02 16.61 -24.97
CA VAL A 22 58.56 15.43 -25.69
C VAL A 22 58.90 14.36 -24.66
N LEU A 23 58.04 13.33 -24.51
CA LEU A 23 58.26 12.22 -23.61
C LEU A 23 59.40 11.30 -24.04
N THR A 24 60.20 10.82 -23.11
CA THR A 24 61.30 9.85 -23.34
C THR A 24 60.76 8.46 -23.68
N PRO A 25 61.54 7.59 -24.29
CA PRO A 25 61.07 6.22 -24.68
C PRO A 25 60.57 5.40 -23.49
N LYS A 26 61.09 5.63 -22.29
CA LYS A 26 60.70 4.89 -21.06
C LYS A 26 59.33 5.34 -20.54
N GLU A 27 58.96 6.61 -20.65
CA GLU A 27 57.67 7.15 -20.28
C GLU A 27 56.56 6.72 -21.23
N LYS A 28 56.88 6.60 -22.57
CA LYS A 28 55.92 6.09 -23.56
C LYS A 28 55.50 4.65 -23.30
N THR A 29 56.40 3.80 -22.78
CA THR A 29 56.10 2.40 -22.47
C THR A 29 55.18 2.28 -21.26
N MET A 30 55.43 3.08 -20.20
CA MET A 30 54.62 3.12 -18.99
C MET A 30 53.22 3.63 -19.27
N GLN A 31 53.10 4.66 -20.12
CA GLN A 31 51.82 5.25 -20.50
C GLN A 31 50.96 4.30 -21.37
N ARG A 32 51.61 3.43 -22.20
CA ARG A 32 50.91 2.40 -22.97
C ARG A 32 50.32 1.27 -22.09
N HIS A 33 50.98 0.92 -20.98
CA HIS A 33 50.45 -0.06 -20.05
C HIS A 33 49.35 0.52 -19.18
N ALA A 34 49.46 1.77 -18.76
CA ALA A 34 48.40 2.47 -18.02
C ALA A 34 47.10 2.62 -18.82
N THR A 35 47.21 3.01 -20.11
CA THR A 35 46.03 3.14 -20.99
C THR A 35 45.37 1.78 -21.30
N LYS A 36 46.12 0.70 -21.38
CA LYS A 36 45.52 -0.65 -21.59
C LYS A 36 44.81 -1.19 -20.34
N LEU A 37 45.30 -0.89 -19.14
CA LEU A 37 44.61 -1.27 -17.90
C LEU A 37 43.31 -0.46 -17.65
N THR A 38 43.33 0.83 -17.97
CA THR A 38 42.15 1.68 -17.79
C THR A 38 41.03 1.37 -18.78
N THR A 39 41.36 0.97 -20.02
CA THR A 39 40.36 0.54 -21.02
C THR A 39 39.73 -0.82 -20.68
N LEU A 40 40.47 -1.75 -20.08
CA LEU A 40 39.92 -3.04 -19.64
C LEU A 40 38.98 -2.89 -18.42
N ALA A 41 39.31 -1.98 -17.47
CA ALA A 41 38.47 -1.70 -16.31
C ALA A 41 37.18 -0.95 -16.68
N ALA A 42 37.19 -0.11 -17.71
CA ALA A 42 35.99 0.57 -18.19
C ALA A 42 35.01 -0.35 -18.92
N LEU A 43 35.51 -1.41 -19.56
CA LEU A 43 34.67 -2.37 -20.30
C LEU A 43 33.93 -3.36 -19.39
N THR A 44 34.44 -3.59 -18.19
CA THR A 44 33.78 -4.50 -17.19
C THR A 44 32.74 -3.83 -16.32
N LEU A 45 32.74 -2.50 -16.21
CA LEU A 45 31.76 -1.76 -15.40
C LEU A 45 30.46 -1.42 -16.17
N GLY A 46 30.44 -1.65 -17.48
CA GLY A 46 29.32 -1.32 -18.37
C GLY A 46 28.23 -2.40 -18.50
N LEU A 47 28.34 -3.55 -17.82
CA LEU A 47 27.47 -4.71 -18.07
C LEU A 47 26.49 -5.06 -16.94
N ILE A 48 26.29 -4.18 -15.95
CA ILE A 48 25.30 -4.42 -14.90
C ILE A 48 24.26 -3.28 -14.87
N THR A 49 23.69 -2.96 -16.01
CA THR A 49 22.37 -2.35 -16.04
C THR A 49 21.36 -3.47 -16.25
N THR A 50 21.03 -4.21 -15.19
CA THR A 50 19.76 -4.93 -15.15
C THR A 50 18.69 -3.86 -15.20
N ALA A 51 18.19 -3.56 -16.40
CA ALA A 51 16.94 -2.83 -16.52
C ALA A 51 15.90 -3.64 -15.75
N ALA A 52 15.51 -3.16 -14.55
CA ALA A 52 14.31 -3.65 -13.90
C ALA A 52 13.16 -3.32 -14.84
N GLN A 53 12.80 -4.26 -15.72
CA GLN A 53 11.62 -4.13 -16.54
C GLN A 53 10.44 -4.19 -15.57
N ALA A 54 9.75 -3.08 -15.44
CA ALA A 54 8.47 -3.06 -14.73
C ALA A 54 7.55 -4.06 -15.46
N GLU A 55 7.10 -5.08 -14.73
CA GLU A 55 6.18 -6.07 -15.26
C GLU A 55 4.89 -5.36 -15.71
N ALA A 56 4.58 -5.44 -17.00
CA ALA A 56 3.42 -4.76 -17.57
C ALA A 56 2.09 -5.39 -17.11
N VAL A 57 2.13 -6.64 -16.67
CA VAL A 57 0.99 -7.40 -16.14
C VAL A 57 1.31 -7.81 -14.71
N ARG A 58 0.43 -7.46 -13.76
CA ARG A 58 0.58 -7.81 -12.34
C ARG A 58 -0.26 -9.04 -12.01
N THR A 59 0.33 -9.98 -11.30
CA THR A 59 -0.39 -11.07 -10.63
C THR A 59 -0.67 -10.65 -9.19
N GLU A 60 -1.95 -10.69 -8.79
CA GLU A 60 -2.37 -10.27 -7.45
C GLU A 60 -3.24 -11.35 -6.80
N LYS A 61 -3.01 -11.59 -5.50
CA LYS A 61 -3.91 -12.42 -4.70
C LYS A 61 -5.22 -11.67 -4.46
N ASN A 62 -6.32 -12.40 -4.51
CA ASN A 62 -7.65 -11.80 -4.30
C ASN A 62 -8.56 -12.74 -3.50
N MET A 63 -9.62 -12.20 -2.90
CA MET A 63 -10.62 -12.92 -2.15
C MET A 63 -11.42 -13.88 -3.05
N SER A 64 -11.40 -15.18 -2.77
CA SER A 64 -12.30 -16.14 -3.43
C SER A 64 -13.70 -16.07 -2.85
N LEU A 65 -14.72 -16.49 -3.62
CA LEU A 65 -16.09 -16.54 -3.12
C LEU A 65 -16.23 -17.53 -1.95
N GLU A 66 -15.54 -18.67 -2.04
CA GLU A 66 -15.54 -19.69 -1.00
C GLU A 66 -15.04 -19.15 0.33
N LEU A 67 -13.86 -18.51 0.33
CA LEU A 67 -13.31 -17.88 1.53
C LEU A 67 -14.19 -16.75 2.06
N ALA A 68 -14.76 -15.91 1.16
CA ALA A 68 -15.66 -14.84 1.55
C ALA A 68 -16.90 -15.35 2.28
N ASN A 69 -17.52 -16.43 1.77
CA ASN A 69 -18.68 -17.06 2.41
C ASN A 69 -18.33 -17.62 3.80
N GLN A 70 -17.18 -18.26 3.95
CA GLN A 70 -16.73 -18.78 5.24
C GLN A 70 -16.49 -17.66 6.25
N ILE A 71 -15.82 -16.58 5.84
CA ILE A 71 -15.58 -15.43 6.72
C ILE A 71 -16.92 -14.80 7.14
N ALA A 72 -17.84 -14.57 6.21
CA ALA A 72 -19.15 -13.99 6.53
C ALA A 72 -19.94 -14.85 7.53
N ALA A 73 -20.02 -16.17 7.29
CA ALA A 73 -20.73 -17.09 8.16
C ALA A 73 -20.13 -17.14 9.58
N ARG A 74 -18.80 -17.24 9.68
CA ARG A 74 -18.09 -17.28 10.96
C ARG A 74 -18.21 -15.97 11.72
N SER A 75 -18.26 -14.83 11.01
CA SER A 75 -18.46 -13.50 11.62
C SER A 75 -19.83 -13.39 12.29
N VAL A 76 -20.88 -13.80 11.58
CA VAL A 76 -22.24 -13.82 12.14
C VAL A 76 -22.32 -14.78 13.34
N ALA A 77 -21.75 -15.99 13.21
CA ALA A 77 -21.73 -16.97 14.28
C ALA A 77 -20.96 -16.49 15.53
N ALA A 78 -19.80 -15.83 15.33
CA ALA A 78 -19.00 -15.27 16.44
C ALA A 78 -19.76 -14.19 17.21
N CYS A 79 -20.45 -13.27 16.52
CA CYS A 79 -21.29 -12.27 17.18
C CYS A 79 -22.53 -12.88 17.86
N ALA A 80 -23.15 -13.89 17.24
CA ALA A 80 -24.29 -14.58 17.81
C ALA A 80 -23.95 -15.28 19.13
N ALA A 81 -22.74 -15.83 19.26
CA ALA A 81 -22.25 -16.43 20.51
C ALA A 81 -22.18 -15.42 21.67
N ASP A 82 -21.96 -14.12 21.38
CA ASP A 82 -21.99 -13.02 22.34
C ASP A 82 -23.40 -12.37 22.44
N GLY A 83 -24.43 -12.92 21.77
CA GLY A 83 -25.82 -12.46 21.81
C GLY A 83 -26.14 -11.29 20.86
N TYR A 84 -25.29 -11.00 19.88
CA TYR A 84 -25.49 -9.89 18.96
C TYR A 84 -26.03 -10.34 17.60
N ALA A 85 -27.09 -9.69 17.12
CA ALA A 85 -27.63 -9.86 15.77
C ALA A 85 -26.97 -8.86 14.83
N VAL A 86 -26.10 -9.34 13.95
CA VAL A 86 -25.24 -8.51 13.08
C VAL A 86 -25.41 -8.83 11.60
N THR A 87 -24.92 -7.92 10.76
CA THR A 87 -24.58 -8.20 9.35
C THR A 87 -23.07 -8.25 9.19
N ALA A 88 -22.58 -9.24 8.47
CA ALA A 88 -21.20 -9.36 8.01
C ALA A 88 -21.15 -9.21 6.49
N THR A 89 -20.36 -8.25 6.00
CA THR A 89 -20.06 -8.04 4.57
C THR A 89 -18.59 -8.32 4.32
N VAL A 90 -18.28 -9.14 3.32
CA VAL A 90 -16.91 -9.41 2.86
C VAL A 90 -16.73 -8.81 1.47
N VAL A 91 -15.66 -8.05 1.30
CA VAL A 91 -15.27 -7.44 0.03
C VAL A 91 -13.93 -8.00 -0.44
N ASP A 92 -13.68 -7.94 -1.75
CA ASP A 92 -12.39 -8.27 -2.35
C ASP A 92 -11.38 -7.10 -2.20
N ARG A 93 -10.18 -7.28 -2.74
CA ARG A 93 -9.14 -6.24 -2.65
C ARG A 93 -9.49 -4.91 -3.30
N ALA A 94 -10.43 -4.89 -4.27
CA ALA A 94 -10.95 -3.70 -4.92
C ALA A 94 -12.11 -3.05 -4.14
N GLY A 95 -12.54 -3.64 -3.03
CA GLY A 95 -13.67 -3.17 -2.25
C GLY A 95 -15.03 -3.61 -2.80
N THR A 96 -15.04 -4.52 -3.78
CA THR A 96 -16.27 -5.08 -4.36
C THR A 96 -16.83 -6.18 -3.46
N VAL A 97 -18.14 -6.15 -3.20
CA VAL A 97 -18.81 -7.14 -2.34
C VAL A 97 -18.72 -8.54 -2.94
N ARG A 98 -18.29 -9.51 -2.12
CA ARG A 98 -18.19 -10.93 -2.46
C ARG A 98 -19.22 -11.78 -1.72
N ALA A 99 -19.48 -11.49 -0.45
CA ALA A 99 -20.46 -12.18 0.37
C ALA A 99 -21.10 -11.23 1.39
N VAL A 100 -22.37 -11.45 1.68
CA VAL A 100 -23.10 -10.77 2.76
C VAL A 100 -23.92 -11.82 3.50
N GLN A 101 -23.82 -11.82 4.83
CA GLN A 101 -24.73 -12.57 5.68
C GLN A 101 -25.30 -11.67 6.77
N ARG A 102 -26.62 -11.68 6.89
CA ARG A 102 -27.34 -10.89 7.89
C ARG A 102 -28.09 -11.84 8.81
N ALA A 103 -27.82 -11.75 10.12
CA ALA A 103 -28.55 -12.51 11.12
C ALA A 103 -30.02 -12.09 11.16
N ASP A 104 -30.90 -13.02 11.57
CA ASP A 104 -32.27 -12.69 11.90
C ASP A 104 -32.28 -11.58 12.97
N ASN A 105 -33.23 -10.66 12.84
CA ASN A 105 -33.37 -9.50 13.73
C ASN A 105 -32.21 -8.48 13.72
N ALA A 106 -31.19 -8.63 12.88
CA ALA A 106 -30.23 -7.54 12.68
C ALA A 106 -30.94 -6.29 12.11
N GLY A 107 -30.62 -5.12 12.62
CA GLY A 107 -31.24 -3.87 12.17
C GLY A 107 -30.99 -3.58 10.67
N PRO A 108 -31.90 -2.92 9.95
CA PRO A 108 -31.73 -2.69 8.49
C PRO A 108 -30.49 -1.85 8.15
N HIS A 109 -30.06 -0.95 9.02
CA HIS A 109 -28.85 -0.12 8.86
C HIS A 109 -27.56 -0.94 8.85
N THR A 110 -27.57 -2.16 9.42
CA THR A 110 -26.39 -3.01 9.55
C THR A 110 -25.82 -3.47 8.20
N LEU A 111 -26.69 -3.58 7.16
CA LEU A 111 -26.27 -3.89 5.80
C LEU A 111 -25.28 -2.85 5.26
N GLU A 112 -25.66 -1.59 5.30
CA GLU A 112 -24.82 -0.53 4.79
C GLU A 112 -23.63 -0.27 5.70
N ALA A 113 -23.82 -0.29 7.02
CA ALA A 113 -22.73 -0.11 7.98
C ALA A 113 -21.63 -1.16 7.80
N SER A 114 -21.99 -2.46 7.67
CA SER A 114 -21.00 -3.52 7.45
C SER A 114 -20.27 -3.37 6.11
N ARG A 115 -21.01 -2.99 5.04
CA ARG A 115 -20.43 -2.76 3.72
C ARG A 115 -19.41 -1.62 3.74
N LEU A 116 -19.75 -0.48 4.35
CA LEU A 116 -18.87 0.68 4.44
C LEU A 116 -17.63 0.39 5.30
N LYS A 117 -17.78 -0.34 6.42
CA LYS A 117 -16.66 -0.79 7.23
C LYS A 117 -15.71 -1.71 6.44
N ALA A 118 -16.25 -2.69 5.69
CA ALA A 118 -15.46 -3.56 4.85
C ALA A 118 -14.71 -2.78 3.77
N TYR A 119 -15.41 -1.89 3.06
CA TYR A 119 -14.82 -1.03 2.05
C TYR A 119 -13.69 -0.15 2.61
N THR A 120 -13.93 0.51 3.75
CA THR A 120 -12.92 1.35 4.41
C THR A 120 -11.68 0.53 4.79
N ALA A 121 -11.87 -0.67 5.37
CA ALA A 121 -10.75 -1.53 5.77
C ALA A 121 -9.94 -2.04 4.58
N ALA A 122 -10.60 -2.40 3.46
CA ALA A 122 -9.94 -2.83 2.23
C ALA A 122 -9.14 -1.68 1.59
N SER A 123 -9.74 -0.50 1.49
CA SER A 123 -9.15 0.68 0.86
C SER A 123 -7.97 1.23 1.66
N ALA A 124 -8.13 1.38 2.97
CA ALA A 124 -7.08 1.89 3.86
C ALA A 124 -6.05 0.82 4.27
N LYS A 125 -6.31 -0.47 3.99
CA LYS A 125 -5.49 -1.63 4.39
C LYS A 125 -5.23 -1.67 5.90
N ASN A 126 -6.17 -1.15 6.69
CA ASN A 126 -6.08 -1.02 8.14
C ASN A 126 -7.43 -1.28 8.80
N SER A 127 -7.44 -1.61 10.10
CA SER A 127 -8.69 -1.77 10.84
C SER A 127 -9.41 -0.42 10.96
N THR A 128 -10.74 -0.44 10.80
CA THR A 128 -11.54 0.77 10.93
C THR A 128 -11.56 1.31 12.36
N LEU A 129 -11.34 0.46 13.37
CA LEU A 129 -11.16 0.88 14.75
C LEU A 129 -9.90 1.75 14.91
N ALA A 130 -8.76 1.29 14.39
CA ALA A 130 -7.51 2.04 14.43
C ALA A 130 -7.59 3.36 13.64
N ILE A 131 -8.30 3.36 12.50
CA ILE A 131 -8.51 4.60 11.71
C ILE A 131 -9.36 5.59 12.49
N MET A 132 -10.46 5.13 13.10
CA MET A 132 -11.33 5.95 13.95
C MET A 132 -10.55 6.58 15.11
N GLU A 133 -9.81 5.78 15.87
CA GLU A 133 -8.99 6.27 16.98
C GLU A 133 -7.91 7.26 16.54
N GLY A 134 -7.27 6.99 15.37
CA GLY A 134 -6.31 7.90 14.78
C GLY A 134 -6.92 9.23 14.38
N ALA A 135 -8.12 9.24 13.80
CA ALA A 135 -8.84 10.44 13.42
C ALA A 135 -9.29 11.26 14.64
N GLN A 136 -9.64 10.60 15.76
CA GLN A 136 -10.00 11.28 17.01
C GLN A 136 -8.79 11.96 17.68
N LYS A 137 -7.59 11.41 17.52
CA LYS A 137 -6.35 11.92 18.13
C LYS A 137 -5.60 12.91 17.24
N ASN A 138 -5.84 12.90 15.93
CA ASN A 138 -5.13 13.73 14.96
C ASN A 138 -6.12 14.59 14.16
N PRO A 139 -6.17 15.91 14.40
CA PRO A 139 -7.06 16.81 13.64
C PRO A 139 -6.86 16.74 12.12
N GLY A 140 -5.64 16.46 11.63
CA GLY A 140 -5.36 16.28 10.21
C GLY A 140 -6.07 15.08 9.58
N ALA A 141 -6.38 14.05 10.37
CA ALA A 141 -7.10 12.87 9.93
C ALA A 141 -8.63 12.97 10.13
N ALA A 142 -9.13 14.00 10.82
CA ALA A 142 -10.56 14.15 11.10
C ALA A 142 -11.42 14.21 9.82
N ASN A 143 -10.87 14.73 8.72
CA ASN A 143 -11.59 14.85 7.44
C ASN A 143 -11.69 13.53 6.64
N LEU A 144 -11.10 12.43 7.11
CA LEU A 144 -11.26 11.13 6.47
C LEU A 144 -12.73 10.69 6.36
N VAL A 145 -13.60 11.17 7.26
CA VAL A 145 -15.06 10.94 7.20
C VAL A 145 -15.72 11.50 5.94
N ASN A 146 -15.07 12.45 5.25
CA ASN A 146 -15.59 13.08 4.03
C ASN A 146 -15.22 12.30 2.76
N ILE A 147 -14.40 11.26 2.85
CA ILE A 147 -14.09 10.40 1.72
C ILE A 147 -15.33 9.55 1.41
N PRO A 148 -15.90 9.62 0.18
CA PRO A 148 -17.08 8.85 -0.18
C PRO A 148 -16.88 7.35 0.07
N GLY A 149 -17.82 6.75 0.79
CA GLY A 149 -17.77 5.33 1.13
C GLY A 149 -16.95 4.97 2.38
N TYR A 150 -16.26 5.91 3.00
CA TYR A 150 -15.58 5.67 4.27
C TYR A 150 -16.54 5.73 5.45
N LEU A 151 -16.38 4.78 6.39
CA LEU A 151 -17.03 4.79 7.69
C LEU A 151 -15.98 4.55 8.77
N LEU A 152 -15.66 5.58 9.55
CA LEU A 152 -14.69 5.52 10.65
C LEU A 152 -15.39 5.00 11.92
N LEU A 153 -15.75 3.73 11.89
CA LEU A 153 -16.39 3.04 13.00
C LEU A 153 -15.85 1.60 13.08
N GLY A 154 -15.38 1.19 14.25
CA GLY A 154 -14.78 -0.14 14.46
C GLY A 154 -15.66 -1.28 13.96
N GLY A 155 -15.03 -2.40 13.58
CA GLY A 155 -15.66 -3.61 13.05
C GLY A 155 -15.32 -3.92 11.59
N GLY A 156 -14.44 -3.14 10.95
CA GLY A 156 -13.86 -3.45 9.64
C GLY A 156 -12.42 -3.92 9.77
N LEU A 157 -12.10 -5.12 9.29
CA LEU A 157 -10.76 -5.69 9.33
C LEU A 157 -10.27 -6.12 7.94
N PRO A 158 -9.04 -5.76 7.55
CA PRO A 158 -8.43 -6.28 6.32
C PRO A 158 -8.12 -7.78 6.47
N VAL A 159 -8.38 -8.54 5.41
CA VAL A 159 -8.00 -9.95 5.28
C VAL A 159 -6.68 -10.02 4.53
N LYS A 160 -5.68 -10.70 5.13
CA LYS A 160 -4.31 -10.73 4.62
C LYS A 160 -3.81 -12.14 4.36
N VAL A 161 -3.02 -12.30 3.30
CA VAL A 161 -2.17 -13.47 3.04
C VAL A 161 -0.72 -12.99 3.03
N GLY A 162 0.04 -13.33 4.07
CA GLY A 162 1.33 -12.70 4.33
C GLY A 162 1.15 -11.19 4.57
N ASN A 163 1.85 -10.37 3.79
CA ASN A 163 1.75 -8.90 3.87
C ASN A 163 0.73 -8.29 2.88
N GLU A 164 0.07 -9.13 2.07
CA GLU A 164 -0.83 -8.67 1.02
C GLU A 164 -2.28 -8.69 1.49
N VAL A 165 -2.97 -7.55 1.37
CA VAL A 165 -4.41 -7.45 1.62
C VAL A 165 -5.16 -7.99 0.40
N ILE A 166 -5.93 -9.06 0.59
CA ILE A 166 -6.73 -9.73 -0.45
C ILE A 166 -8.20 -9.32 -0.43
N GLY A 167 -8.61 -8.59 0.58
CA GLY A 167 -9.97 -8.12 0.80
C GLY A 167 -10.16 -7.65 2.24
N ALA A 168 -11.40 -7.52 2.67
CA ALA A 168 -11.74 -7.14 4.04
C ALA A 168 -13.11 -7.69 4.45
N VAL A 169 -13.33 -7.80 5.75
CA VAL A 169 -14.64 -8.04 6.35
C VAL A 169 -15.08 -6.82 7.15
N GLY A 170 -16.37 -6.49 7.10
CA GLY A 170 -16.99 -5.49 7.94
C GLY A 170 -18.20 -6.08 8.66
N ILE A 171 -18.33 -5.79 9.94
CA ILE A 171 -19.43 -6.22 10.80
C ILE A 171 -20.14 -5.00 11.36
N GLY A 172 -21.45 -5.06 11.43
CA GLY A 172 -22.27 -4.03 12.04
C GLY A 172 -23.48 -4.64 12.72
N GLY A 173 -23.80 -4.16 13.95
CA GLY A 173 -24.97 -4.59 14.69
C GLY A 173 -24.74 -4.82 16.18
N ALA A 174 -23.51 -5.04 16.63
CA ALA A 174 -23.21 -5.05 18.06
C ALA A 174 -23.35 -3.62 18.65
N PRO A 175 -23.55 -3.48 19.97
CA PRO A 175 -23.75 -2.18 20.62
C PRO A 175 -22.58 -1.20 20.49
N GLY A 176 -21.40 -1.68 20.08
CA GLY A 176 -20.20 -0.84 19.89
C GLY A 176 -19.28 -1.40 18.83
N GLY A 177 -18.60 -0.52 18.09
CA GLY A 177 -17.69 -0.94 17.01
C GLY A 177 -16.55 -1.83 17.47
N HIS A 178 -16.07 -1.71 18.71
CA HIS A 178 -15.07 -2.61 19.30
C HIS A 178 -15.58 -4.04 19.48
N LEU A 179 -16.90 -4.22 19.68
CA LEU A 179 -17.53 -5.55 19.77
C LEU A 179 -17.67 -6.17 18.37
N ASP A 180 -18.08 -5.38 17.37
CA ASP A 180 -18.04 -5.79 15.97
C ASP A 180 -16.62 -6.22 15.57
N ASP A 181 -15.59 -5.46 15.98
CA ASP A 181 -14.18 -5.75 15.70
C ASP A 181 -13.73 -7.07 16.34
N LYS A 182 -14.13 -7.34 17.59
CA LYS A 182 -13.89 -8.62 18.28
C LYS A 182 -14.47 -9.80 17.51
N CYS A 183 -15.71 -9.69 17.02
CA CYS A 183 -16.34 -10.75 16.20
C CYS A 183 -15.56 -11.00 14.89
N ALA A 184 -15.10 -9.92 14.23
CA ALA A 184 -14.32 -10.03 13.01
C ALA A 184 -12.98 -10.71 13.27
N GLN A 185 -12.27 -10.37 14.35
CA GLN A 185 -11.02 -11.01 14.76
C GLN A 185 -11.24 -12.52 15.04
N ALA A 186 -12.29 -12.88 15.76
CA ALA A 186 -12.61 -14.27 16.05
C ALA A 186 -12.88 -15.09 14.77
N ALA A 187 -13.62 -14.50 13.82
CA ALA A 187 -13.91 -15.15 12.54
C ALA A 187 -12.64 -15.34 11.69
N LEU A 188 -11.76 -14.33 11.62
CA LEU A 188 -10.51 -14.42 10.88
C LEU A 188 -9.55 -15.43 11.51
N GLY A 189 -9.52 -15.54 12.84
CA GLY A 189 -8.76 -16.57 13.56
C GLY A 189 -9.17 -18.00 13.15
N GLN A 190 -10.46 -18.22 12.90
CA GLN A 190 -11.00 -19.53 12.49
C GLN A 190 -10.72 -19.93 11.03
N VAL A 191 -10.29 -19.00 10.19
CA VAL A 191 -9.91 -19.24 8.78
C VAL A 191 -8.41 -19.07 8.53
N GLN A 192 -7.61 -18.91 9.59
CA GLN A 192 -6.18 -18.64 9.49
C GLN A 192 -5.42 -19.65 8.62
N ASP A 193 -5.83 -20.92 8.67
CA ASP A 193 -5.21 -21.99 7.87
C ASP A 193 -5.46 -21.85 6.35
N LEU A 194 -6.49 -21.11 5.96
CA LEU A 194 -6.82 -20.83 4.57
C LEU A 194 -6.09 -19.57 4.02
N LEU A 195 -5.45 -18.80 4.90
CA LEU A 195 -4.75 -17.53 4.59
C LEU A 195 -3.23 -17.73 4.39
N LYS A 196 -2.86 -18.72 3.58
CA LYS A 196 -1.44 -19.09 3.31
C LYS A 196 -1.00 -18.75 1.89
#